data_e8c00c65f0aab5a9db2886cc1152e08a
#
_entry.id   e8c00c65f0aab5a9db2886cc1152e08a
#
_cell.length_a   1.000
_cell.length_b   1.000
_cell.length_c   1.000
_cell.angle_alpha   90.00
_cell.angle_beta   90.00
_cell.angle_gamma   90.00
#
_symmetry.space_group_name_H-M   'P 1'
#
loop_
_entity.id
_entity.type
_entity.pdbx_description
1 polymer ?
#
loop_
_entity_poly.entity_id
_entity_poly.type
_entity_poly.pdbx_seq_one_letter_code
_entity_poly.pdbx_strand_id
1 'polypeptide(L)'
;MNPATARVSEADLVVEAIGRAAFTGITAKQLSEVTQIPAARVSDRLGELSTGETITRIGRGLWVLRRFAVLGKSEPGFRGPAFYDRQFKRHFGLKIGLKEGEIQFNPNERRPVHRWWPYVQGFSAGFVAETCRLYGAGRGAVVVDPFSGSGTVPVTARMLGAKGIGIDMMPIAAFVASAKGEWDADPSELSAIAQLVTRDRSPPTIPKPFLRETDRQFQPEILRSLLRLKENIWNLEDTPNKTLLKLSFASILIHSSNLKRAPCLGYTKKLGLSAETPFTLFLEGVRRIADDLRTLQAQRGSWGPRIDIFVGSSAKLLLPEATVDLAITSPPYVNGMDYVMNYKIDLAWMECIDSYKGLAHLRASMVACDNIPRSTAADHLPSKTVRSDKWLESVSRSIDRNIRTKGSYRRGDMGAIVTKYFDDLVPVMQNIYYALKPGGRFVVVNGDSLIAGTYIPGDMIFARLASEVGFEVESFEVARTRRSGQRRDFMLRESIATLRKPGPYVPPKRIRAFHTLEDFEPPN
;
A
#
# COMPACT_ATOMS: atom_id res chain seq x y z
N MET A 1 -38.97 10.40 3.88
CA MET A 1 -38.95 9.23 2.99
C MET A 1 -37.58 8.60 3.09
N ASN A 2 -37.47 7.44 3.70
CA ASN A 2 -36.24 6.69 3.91
C ASN A 2 -35.73 6.14 2.56
N PRO A 3 -34.47 6.30 2.16
CA PRO A 3 -33.93 5.61 0.97
C PRO A 3 -33.84 4.12 1.30
N ALA A 4 -34.64 3.34 0.59
CA ALA A 4 -34.66 1.89 0.66
C ALA A 4 -33.23 1.35 0.50
N THR A 5 -32.74 0.64 1.50
CA THR A 5 -31.60 -0.29 1.38
C THR A 5 -32.01 -1.34 0.35
N ALA A 6 -31.47 -1.23 -0.86
CA ALA A 6 -31.61 -2.26 -1.88
C ALA A 6 -31.04 -3.56 -1.28
N ARG A 7 -31.92 -4.54 -1.01
CA ARG A 7 -31.50 -5.89 -0.61
C ARG A 7 -30.65 -6.46 -1.72
N VAL A 8 -29.36 -6.71 -1.43
CA VAL A 8 -28.45 -7.41 -2.34
C VAL A 8 -29.09 -8.75 -2.70
N SER A 9 -29.25 -9.04 -3.99
CA SER A 9 -29.87 -10.30 -4.41
C SER A 9 -28.94 -11.49 -4.15
N GLU A 10 -29.49 -12.68 -3.98
CA GLU A 10 -28.69 -13.89 -3.86
C GLU A 10 -27.79 -14.13 -5.06
N ALA A 11 -28.23 -13.75 -6.25
CA ALA A 11 -27.43 -13.82 -7.46
C ALA A 11 -26.21 -12.90 -7.37
N ASP A 12 -26.37 -11.68 -6.84
CA ASP A 12 -25.25 -10.75 -6.65
C ASP A 12 -24.25 -11.29 -5.62
N LEU A 13 -24.72 -11.87 -4.52
CA LEU A 13 -23.84 -12.51 -3.52
C LEU A 13 -23.04 -13.67 -4.12
N VAL A 14 -23.68 -14.51 -4.94
CA VAL A 14 -23.02 -15.61 -5.63
C VAL A 14 -22.00 -15.09 -6.65
N VAL A 15 -22.34 -14.06 -7.43
CA VAL A 15 -21.44 -13.43 -8.42
C VAL A 15 -20.23 -12.79 -7.70
N GLU A 16 -20.45 -12.12 -6.58
CA GLU A 16 -19.38 -11.52 -5.78
C GLU A 16 -18.45 -12.59 -5.22
N ALA A 17 -18.98 -13.66 -4.62
CA ALA A 17 -18.19 -14.75 -4.08
C ALA A 17 -17.38 -15.49 -5.17
N ILE A 18 -17.98 -15.71 -6.36
CA ILE A 18 -17.26 -16.25 -7.52
C ILE A 18 -16.19 -15.26 -7.99
N GLY A 19 -16.47 -13.96 -7.97
CA GLY A 19 -15.52 -12.91 -8.29
C GLY A 19 -14.32 -12.88 -7.35
N ARG A 20 -14.53 -13.07 -6.06
CA ARG A 20 -13.48 -13.17 -5.02
C ARG A 20 -12.60 -14.42 -5.22
N ALA A 21 -13.19 -15.54 -5.60
CA ALA A 21 -12.45 -16.76 -5.94
C ALA A 21 -11.64 -16.62 -7.24
N ALA A 22 -11.97 -15.59 -8.05
CA ALA A 22 -11.27 -15.24 -9.29
C ALA A 22 -10.95 -16.49 -10.15
N PHE A 23 -9.69 -16.77 -10.34
CA PHE A 23 -9.19 -17.81 -11.23
C PHE A 23 -9.11 -19.20 -10.60
N THR A 24 -9.11 -19.30 -9.28
CA THR A 24 -9.06 -20.60 -8.59
C THR A 24 -10.34 -21.39 -8.82
N GLY A 25 -11.42 -20.66 -9.11
CA GLY A 25 -12.76 -21.18 -9.16
C GLY A 25 -13.26 -21.57 -7.76
N ILE A 26 -14.55 -21.61 -7.61
CA ILE A 26 -15.22 -21.95 -6.35
C ILE A 26 -16.25 -23.05 -6.58
N THR A 27 -16.37 -24.00 -5.67
CA THR A 27 -17.38 -25.05 -5.76
C THR A 27 -18.72 -24.57 -5.21
N ALA A 28 -19.82 -25.22 -5.62
CA ALA A 28 -21.15 -24.91 -5.09
C ALA A 28 -21.22 -25.06 -3.56
N LYS A 29 -20.47 -26.03 -2.99
CA LYS A 29 -20.37 -26.22 -1.54
C LYS A 29 -19.70 -25.01 -0.87
N GLN A 30 -18.55 -24.58 -1.36
CA GLN A 30 -17.85 -23.41 -0.84
C GLN A 30 -18.69 -22.11 -1.01
N LEU A 31 -19.43 -21.98 -2.12
CA LEU A 31 -20.37 -20.85 -2.30
C LEU A 31 -21.45 -20.85 -1.22
N SER A 32 -22.04 -22.01 -0.91
CA SER A 32 -23.03 -22.14 0.16
C SER A 32 -22.44 -21.75 1.53
N GLU A 33 -21.20 -22.14 1.80
CA GLU A 33 -20.49 -21.81 3.04
C GLU A 33 -20.20 -20.31 3.17
N VAL A 34 -19.71 -19.67 2.10
CA VAL A 34 -19.32 -18.26 2.11
C VAL A 34 -20.51 -17.30 2.05
N THR A 35 -21.55 -17.64 1.26
CA THR A 35 -22.72 -16.78 1.08
C THR A 35 -23.83 -17.04 2.11
N GLN A 36 -23.73 -18.12 2.89
CA GLN A 36 -24.77 -18.60 3.80
C GLN A 36 -26.11 -18.93 3.08
N ILE A 37 -26.07 -19.11 1.76
CA ILE A 37 -27.22 -19.51 0.95
C ILE A 37 -27.28 -21.04 0.93
N PRO A 38 -28.46 -21.66 1.18
CA PRO A 38 -28.62 -23.11 1.11
C PRO A 38 -28.13 -23.71 -0.23
N ALA A 39 -27.46 -24.86 -0.18
CA ALA A 39 -26.81 -25.46 -1.36
C ALA A 39 -27.76 -25.68 -2.56
N ALA A 40 -29.02 -26.02 -2.31
CA ALA A 40 -30.03 -26.14 -3.36
C ALA A 40 -30.22 -24.81 -4.11
N ARG A 41 -30.40 -23.71 -3.37
CA ARG A 41 -30.60 -22.36 -3.94
C ARG A 41 -29.32 -21.85 -4.63
N VAL A 42 -28.13 -22.18 -4.10
CA VAL A 42 -26.87 -21.90 -4.79
C VAL A 42 -26.85 -22.61 -6.16
N SER A 43 -27.30 -23.86 -6.21
CA SER A 43 -27.35 -24.62 -7.48
C SER A 43 -28.29 -23.95 -8.51
N ASP A 44 -29.44 -23.48 -8.06
CA ASP A 44 -30.39 -22.75 -8.93
C ASP A 44 -29.78 -21.45 -9.48
N ARG A 45 -29.15 -20.65 -8.60
CA ARG A 45 -28.47 -19.41 -9.00
C ARG A 45 -27.31 -19.66 -9.96
N LEU A 46 -26.54 -20.72 -9.73
CA LEU A 46 -25.50 -21.14 -10.67
C LEU A 46 -26.06 -21.52 -12.05
N GLY A 47 -27.22 -22.17 -12.10
CA GLY A 47 -27.94 -22.47 -13.33
C GLY A 47 -28.34 -21.19 -14.09
N GLU A 48 -29.02 -20.26 -13.41
CA GLU A 48 -29.45 -18.97 -13.98
C GLU A 48 -28.28 -18.14 -14.51
N LEU A 49 -27.23 -17.95 -13.67
CA LEU A 49 -26.05 -17.17 -14.03
C LEU A 49 -25.22 -17.80 -15.15
N SER A 50 -25.23 -19.13 -15.25
CA SER A 50 -24.56 -19.87 -16.34
C SER A 50 -25.32 -19.71 -17.67
N THR A 51 -26.66 -19.75 -17.63
CA THR A 51 -27.51 -19.52 -18.81
C THR A 51 -27.39 -18.07 -19.29
N GLY A 52 -27.29 -17.11 -18.36
CA GLY A 52 -27.06 -15.69 -18.63
C GLY A 52 -25.61 -15.34 -19.02
N GLU A 53 -24.77 -16.32 -19.28
CA GLU A 53 -23.37 -16.14 -19.69
C GLU A 53 -22.47 -15.39 -18.70
N THR A 54 -22.92 -15.16 -17.47
CA THR A 54 -22.17 -14.44 -16.43
C THR A 54 -21.04 -15.30 -15.82
N ILE A 55 -21.31 -16.60 -15.66
CA ILE A 55 -20.36 -17.58 -15.09
C ILE A 55 -20.18 -18.79 -16.01
N THR A 56 -19.12 -19.55 -15.79
CA THR A 56 -18.88 -20.79 -16.53
C THR A 56 -18.09 -21.80 -15.68
N ARG A 57 -18.17 -23.07 -16.04
CA ARG A 57 -17.40 -24.15 -15.41
C ARG A 57 -15.99 -24.25 -16.00
N ILE A 58 -14.98 -24.37 -15.13
CA ILE A 58 -13.58 -24.59 -15.53
C ILE A 58 -13.02 -25.95 -15.10
N GLY A 59 -13.86 -26.90 -14.76
CA GLY A 59 -13.46 -28.24 -14.35
C GLY A 59 -14.56 -28.93 -13.54
N ARG A 60 -14.25 -30.07 -12.89
CA ARG A 60 -15.23 -30.77 -12.07
C ARG A 60 -15.70 -29.90 -10.89
N GLY A 61 -16.88 -29.26 -11.05
CA GLY A 61 -17.55 -28.52 -10.00
C GLY A 61 -16.98 -27.13 -9.67
N LEU A 62 -16.00 -26.62 -10.41
CA LEU A 62 -15.44 -25.29 -10.20
C LEU A 62 -16.09 -24.25 -11.10
N TRP A 63 -16.61 -23.19 -10.51
CA TRP A 63 -17.25 -22.07 -11.19
C TRP A 63 -16.36 -20.82 -11.14
N VAL A 64 -16.30 -20.09 -12.26
CA VAL A 64 -15.65 -18.79 -12.41
C VAL A 64 -16.54 -17.83 -13.17
N LEU A 65 -16.35 -16.54 -13.01
CA LEU A 65 -16.93 -15.57 -13.92
C LEU A 65 -16.46 -15.86 -15.35
N ARG A 66 -17.36 -15.83 -16.33
CA ARG A 66 -17.06 -16.20 -17.73
C ARG A 66 -15.87 -15.42 -18.29
N ARG A 67 -15.75 -14.15 -17.93
CA ARG A 67 -14.60 -13.30 -18.26
C ARG A 67 -13.25 -13.87 -17.79
N PHE A 68 -13.23 -14.72 -16.77
CA PHE A 68 -12.01 -15.39 -16.29
C PHE A 68 -11.72 -16.70 -17.04
N ALA A 69 -12.76 -17.39 -17.49
CA ALA A 69 -12.62 -18.64 -18.24
C ALA A 69 -12.10 -18.41 -19.67
N VAL A 70 -12.50 -17.31 -20.29
CA VAL A 70 -12.06 -16.93 -21.64
C VAL A 70 -10.55 -16.75 -21.72
N LEU A 71 -9.93 -16.30 -20.61
CA LEU A 71 -8.49 -16.04 -20.54
C LEU A 71 -7.64 -17.30 -20.33
N GLY A 72 -8.22 -18.38 -19.81
CA GLY A 72 -7.53 -19.66 -19.63
C GLY A 72 -7.48 -20.53 -20.91
N LYS A 73 -8.20 -20.15 -21.96
CA LYS A 73 -8.31 -20.94 -23.20
C LYS A 73 -7.69 -20.30 -24.45
N SER A 74 -7.32 -19.02 -24.40
CA SER A 74 -7.18 -18.24 -25.63
C SER A 74 -5.80 -18.16 -26.26
N GLU A 75 -4.72 -18.60 -25.61
CA GLU A 75 -3.38 -18.57 -26.24
C GLU A 75 -2.57 -19.82 -25.91
N PRO A 76 -2.02 -20.52 -26.93
CA PRO A 76 -1.09 -21.62 -26.70
C PRO A 76 0.11 -21.15 -25.87
N GLY A 77 0.33 -21.78 -24.71
CA GLY A 77 1.44 -21.45 -23.83
C GLY A 77 1.17 -20.36 -22.78
N PHE A 78 -0.04 -19.78 -22.70
CA PHE A 78 -0.40 -18.87 -21.60
C PHE A 78 -0.48 -19.62 -20.26
N ARG A 79 0.33 -19.19 -19.29
CA ARG A 79 0.33 -19.71 -17.92
C ARG A 79 -0.37 -18.71 -17.03
N GLY A 80 -1.66 -18.92 -16.81
CA GLY A 80 -2.49 -18.06 -15.94
C GLY A 80 -2.48 -18.50 -14.48
N PRO A 81 -3.26 -17.81 -13.63
CA PRO A 81 -3.34 -18.04 -12.19
C PRO A 81 -3.51 -19.50 -11.79
N ALA A 82 -4.45 -20.22 -12.40
CA ALA A 82 -4.72 -21.61 -12.07
C ALA A 82 -3.52 -22.56 -12.27
N PHE A 83 -2.59 -22.24 -13.18
CA PHE A 83 -1.37 -23.00 -13.37
C PHE A 83 -0.44 -22.84 -12.17
N TYR A 84 -0.20 -21.60 -11.74
CA TYR A 84 0.68 -21.29 -10.62
C TYR A 84 0.09 -21.72 -9.29
N ASP A 85 -1.22 -21.58 -9.10
CA ASP A 85 -1.94 -22.04 -7.90
C ASP A 85 -1.74 -23.54 -7.65
N ARG A 86 -1.88 -24.36 -8.70
CA ARG A 86 -1.66 -25.81 -8.56
C ARG A 86 -0.22 -26.14 -8.18
N GLN A 87 0.75 -25.45 -8.76
CA GLN A 87 2.16 -25.68 -8.45
C GLN A 87 2.52 -25.18 -7.04
N PHE A 88 2.02 -24.00 -6.67
CA PHE A 88 2.22 -23.42 -5.35
C PHE A 88 1.65 -24.33 -4.25
N LYS A 89 0.42 -24.77 -4.40
CA LYS A 89 -0.22 -25.73 -3.48
C LYS A 89 0.58 -27.03 -3.33
N ARG A 90 1.08 -27.55 -4.44
CA ARG A 90 1.90 -28.77 -4.43
C ARG A 90 3.24 -28.56 -3.73
N HIS A 91 3.87 -27.41 -3.95
CA HIS A 91 5.21 -27.11 -3.40
C HIS A 91 5.17 -26.87 -1.89
N PHE A 92 4.21 -26.07 -1.41
CA PHE A 92 4.12 -25.70 0.00
C PHE A 92 3.15 -26.55 0.83
N GLY A 93 2.36 -27.42 0.21
CA GLY A 93 1.32 -28.19 0.92
C GLY A 93 0.14 -27.36 1.43
N LEU A 94 0.06 -26.08 1.04
CA LEU A 94 -0.90 -25.11 1.54
C LEU A 94 -2.16 -25.03 0.68
N LYS A 95 -3.29 -24.72 1.34
CA LYS A 95 -4.50 -24.25 0.64
C LYS A 95 -4.41 -22.73 0.46
N ILE A 96 -4.84 -22.24 -0.71
CA ILE A 96 -5.01 -20.80 -0.92
C ILE A 96 -6.35 -20.42 -0.30
N GLY A 97 -6.30 -19.65 0.79
CA GLY A 97 -7.46 -19.14 1.52
C GLY A 97 -8.06 -17.90 0.87
N LEU A 98 -9.20 -17.48 1.40
CA LEU A 98 -9.81 -16.16 1.12
C LEU A 98 -9.77 -15.35 2.40
N LYS A 99 -9.28 -14.10 2.33
CA LYS A 99 -9.31 -13.16 3.45
C LYS A 99 -10.60 -12.36 3.38
N GLU A 100 -11.38 -12.43 4.43
CA GLU A 100 -12.51 -11.54 4.63
C GLU A 100 -12.04 -10.19 5.22
N GLY A 101 -12.75 -9.11 4.91
CA GLY A 101 -12.47 -7.79 5.44
C GLY A 101 -11.72 -6.85 4.50
N GLU A 102 -11.62 -5.60 4.92
CA GLU A 102 -11.03 -4.53 4.11
C GLU A 102 -9.53 -4.40 4.33
N ILE A 103 -8.75 -4.64 3.29
CA ILE A 103 -7.30 -4.39 3.30
C ILE A 103 -6.92 -3.07 2.64
N GLN A 104 -7.88 -2.34 2.04
CA GLN A 104 -7.63 -1.10 1.31
C GLN A 104 -7.38 0.09 2.24
N PHE A 105 -6.71 1.13 1.71
CA PHE A 105 -6.41 2.34 2.48
C PHE A 105 -7.66 3.20 2.81
N ASN A 106 -8.70 3.15 2.00
CA ASN A 106 -9.85 4.08 2.10
C ASN A 106 -10.44 4.23 3.51
N PRO A 107 -10.57 3.19 4.35
CA PRO A 107 -11.02 3.36 5.73
C PRO A 107 -10.16 4.30 6.57
N ASN A 108 -8.87 4.45 6.24
CA ASN A 108 -7.95 5.34 6.93
C ASN A 108 -8.30 6.83 6.76
N GLU A 109 -9.05 7.20 5.71
CA GLU A 109 -9.50 8.58 5.47
C GLU A 109 -10.47 9.09 6.56
N ARG A 110 -11.06 8.18 7.33
CA ARG A 110 -11.96 8.49 8.44
C ARG A 110 -11.33 8.25 9.82
N ARG A 111 -10.19 7.54 9.89
CA ARG A 111 -9.55 7.16 11.15
C ARG A 111 -8.64 8.27 11.69
N PRO A 112 -8.69 8.56 12.99
CA PRO A 112 -7.78 9.52 13.64
C PRO A 112 -6.33 9.24 13.30
N VAL A 113 -5.53 10.28 13.19
CA VAL A 113 -4.12 10.28 12.78
C VAL A 113 -3.90 9.82 11.34
N HIS A 114 -4.48 8.70 10.93
CA HIS A 114 -4.31 8.17 9.57
C HIS A 114 -4.88 9.14 8.52
N ARG A 115 -5.97 9.83 8.83
CA ARG A 115 -6.65 10.83 7.98
C ARG A 115 -5.90 12.16 7.82
N TRP A 116 -4.79 12.38 8.51
CA TRP A 116 -4.05 13.64 8.42
C TRP A 116 -3.41 13.85 7.06
N TRP A 117 -3.09 12.77 6.36
CA TRP A 117 -2.58 12.82 5.00
C TRP A 117 -2.98 11.57 4.21
N PRO A 118 -3.74 11.74 3.10
CA PRO A 118 -4.16 10.60 2.28
C PRO A 118 -2.97 10.00 1.54
N TYR A 119 -2.93 8.67 1.49
CA TYR A 119 -1.88 7.93 0.80
C TYR A 119 -2.49 6.99 -0.24
N VAL A 120 -1.89 6.96 -1.43
CA VAL A 120 -2.35 6.09 -2.51
C VAL A 120 -1.64 4.73 -2.40
N GLN A 121 -2.40 3.64 -2.47
CA GLN A 121 -1.88 2.26 -2.44
C GLN A 121 -1.28 1.84 -1.08
N GLY A 122 -2.05 1.96 -0.03
CA GLY A 122 -1.76 1.38 1.27
C GLY A 122 -2.86 0.42 1.70
N PHE A 123 -2.67 -0.22 2.83
CA PHE A 123 -3.68 -1.02 3.51
C PHE A 123 -4.28 -0.26 4.72
N SER A 124 -5.39 -0.80 5.24
CA SER A 124 -6.11 -0.16 6.35
C SER A 124 -5.41 -0.38 7.69
N ALA A 125 -5.59 0.58 8.61
CA ALA A 125 -5.20 0.42 10.00
C ALA A 125 -5.94 -0.76 10.67
N GLY A 126 -7.18 -1.04 10.25
CA GLY A 126 -7.94 -2.20 10.70
C GLY A 126 -7.25 -3.52 10.40
N PHE A 127 -6.73 -3.68 9.17
CA PHE A 127 -5.93 -4.85 8.79
C PHE A 127 -4.68 -4.99 9.66
N VAL A 128 -3.97 -3.90 9.91
CA VAL A 128 -2.78 -3.92 10.78
C VAL A 128 -3.14 -4.31 12.20
N ALA A 129 -4.21 -3.73 12.75
CA ALA A 129 -4.67 -4.04 14.11
C ALA A 129 -5.10 -5.50 14.26
N GLU A 130 -5.86 -6.04 13.29
CA GLU A 130 -6.23 -7.44 13.25
C GLU A 130 -5.01 -8.36 13.21
N THR A 131 -4.03 -8.03 12.35
CA THR A 131 -2.78 -8.79 12.22
C THR A 131 -1.96 -8.75 13.52
N CYS A 132 -1.83 -7.58 14.15
CA CYS A 132 -1.17 -7.46 15.45
C CYS A 132 -1.87 -8.30 16.53
N ARG A 133 -3.20 -8.28 16.55
CA ARG A 133 -3.98 -9.10 17.50
C ARG A 133 -3.79 -10.60 17.26
N LEU A 134 -3.85 -11.02 15.99
CA LEU A 134 -3.69 -12.43 15.61
C LEU A 134 -2.34 -13.01 16.07
N TYR A 135 -1.28 -12.21 15.98
CA TYR A 135 0.08 -12.63 16.32
C TYR A 135 0.58 -12.11 17.68
N GLY A 136 -0.31 -11.57 18.51
CA GLY A 136 0.03 -11.12 19.86
C GLY A 136 0.99 -9.93 19.93
N ALA A 137 1.08 -9.12 18.88
CA ALA A 137 1.99 -7.99 18.78
C ALA A 137 1.40 -6.70 19.39
N GLY A 138 1.16 -6.70 20.70
CA GLY A 138 0.68 -5.58 21.49
C GLY A 138 1.77 -4.92 22.35
N ARG A 139 1.43 -4.55 23.57
CA ARG A 139 2.34 -3.85 24.50
C ARG A 139 3.65 -4.62 24.72
N GLY A 140 4.76 -3.93 24.48
CA GLY A 140 6.12 -4.49 24.60
C GLY A 140 6.61 -5.21 23.34
N ALA A 141 5.77 -5.39 22.32
CA ALA A 141 6.20 -5.89 21.02
C ALA A 141 6.86 -4.81 20.17
N VAL A 142 7.66 -5.24 19.21
CA VAL A 142 8.25 -4.42 18.15
C VAL A 142 7.65 -4.83 16.81
N VAL A 143 7.01 -3.88 16.12
CA VAL A 143 6.37 -4.10 14.82
C VAL A 143 7.06 -3.22 13.78
N VAL A 144 7.47 -3.81 12.65
CA VAL A 144 8.21 -3.10 11.60
C VAL A 144 7.48 -3.14 10.26
N ASP A 145 7.59 -2.04 9.50
CA ASP A 145 7.22 -1.98 8.08
C ASP A 145 8.41 -1.50 7.26
N PRO A 146 9.03 -2.37 6.43
CA PRO A 146 10.16 -2.00 5.57
C PRO A 146 9.78 -1.14 4.36
N PHE A 147 8.49 -0.90 4.11
CA PHE A 147 7.98 0.00 3.06
C PHE A 147 6.83 0.84 3.63
N SER A 148 7.13 1.60 4.68
CA SER A 148 6.12 2.14 5.60
C SER A 148 5.17 3.19 5.00
N GLY A 149 5.52 3.77 3.85
CA GLY A 149 4.71 4.81 3.23
C GLY A 149 4.36 5.91 4.24
N SER A 150 3.10 6.23 4.36
CA SER A 150 2.59 7.24 5.31
C SER A 150 2.48 6.75 6.76
N GLY A 151 3.08 5.60 7.11
CA GLY A 151 3.21 5.13 8.48
C GLY A 151 2.01 4.37 9.05
N THR A 152 1.20 3.71 8.21
CA THR A 152 0.02 2.97 8.72
C THR A 152 0.41 1.92 9.77
N VAL A 153 1.46 1.12 9.52
CA VAL A 153 1.90 0.10 10.48
C VAL A 153 2.47 0.71 11.76
N PRO A 154 3.50 1.58 11.72
CA PRO A 154 4.10 2.08 12.96
C PRO A 154 3.12 2.89 13.81
N VAL A 155 2.24 3.68 13.20
CA VAL A 155 1.21 4.46 13.91
C VAL A 155 0.18 3.53 14.57
N THR A 156 -0.34 2.53 13.84
CA THR A 156 -1.28 1.55 14.41
C THR A 156 -0.63 0.72 15.52
N ALA A 157 0.61 0.27 15.34
CA ALA A 157 1.35 -0.45 16.38
C ALA A 157 1.46 0.37 17.67
N ARG A 158 1.78 1.67 17.57
CA ARG A 158 1.82 2.58 18.70
C ARG A 158 0.46 2.71 19.39
N MET A 159 -0.64 2.84 18.63
CA MET A 159 -2.00 2.85 19.21
C MET A 159 -2.29 1.59 20.02
N LEU A 160 -1.77 0.44 19.59
CA LEU A 160 -1.95 -0.84 20.26
C LEU A 160 -0.95 -1.10 21.41
N GLY A 161 -0.14 -0.10 21.77
CA GLY A 161 0.84 -0.20 22.86
C GLY A 161 2.19 -0.80 22.44
N ALA A 162 2.38 -1.16 21.18
CA ALA A 162 3.63 -1.69 20.65
C ALA A 162 4.61 -0.57 20.23
N LYS A 163 5.89 -0.92 20.05
CA LYS A 163 6.87 -0.06 19.37
C LYS A 163 6.71 -0.22 17.86
N GLY A 164 6.38 0.86 17.17
CA GLY A 164 6.31 0.90 15.72
C GLY A 164 7.62 1.39 15.10
N ILE A 165 8.09 0.69 14.07
CA ILE A 165 9.26 1.07 13.26
C ILE A 165 8.85 1.13 11.79
N GLY A 166 9.18 2.21 11.10
CA GLY A 166 8.95 2.37 9.66
C GLY A 166 10.23 2.70 8.92
N ILE A 167 10.42 2.11 7.76
CA ILE A 167 11.50 2.42 6.83
C ILE A 167 10.88 2.78 5.50
N ASP A 168 11.27 3.91 4.91
CA ASP A 168 10.83 4.26 3.56
C ASP A 168 11.91 5.04 2.81
N MET A 169 12.03 4.77 1.53
CA MET A 169 12.98 5.46 0.65
C MET A 169 12.50 6.86 0.27
N MET A 170 11.20 7.10 0.31
CA MET A 170 10.57 8.38 -0.04
C MET A 170 10.63 9.37 1.12
N PRO A 171 11.43 10.46 1.05
CA PRO A 171 11.57 11.39 2.17
C PRO A 171 10.25 12.00 2.61
N ILE A 172 9.34 12.30 1.68
CA ILE A 172 8.02 12.84 2.01
C ILE A 172 7.15 11.82 2.77
N ALA A 173 7.20 10.54 2.40
CA ALA A 173 6.46 9.49 3.10
C ALA A 173 6.98 9.31 4.53
N ALA A 174 8.29 9.27 4.70
CA ALA A 174 8.93 9.19 6.01
C ALA A 174 8.63 10.45 6.87
N PHE A 175 8.65 11.66 6.28
CA PHE A 175 8.22 12.87 6.97
C PHE A 175 6.78 12.77 7.49
N VAL A 176 5.86 12.35 6.62
CA VAL A 176 4.44 12.18 6.98
C VAL A 176 4.27 11.15 8.09
N ALA A 177 4.95 10.00 7.97
CA ALA A 177 4.90 8.96 9.00
C ALA A 177 5.44 9.46 10.35
N SER A 178 6.57 10.17 10.33
CA SER A 178 7.17 10.78 11.54
C SER A 178 6.24 11.82 12.17
N ALA A 179 5.69 12.73 11.35
CA ALA A 179 4.76 13.76 11.81
C ALA A 179 3.48 13.19 12.43
N LYS A 180 2.97 12.08 11.89
CA LYS A 180 1.86 11.32 12.47
C LYS A 180 2.19 10.72 13.86
N GLY A 181 3.46 10.68 14.22
CA GLY A 181 3.93 10.26 15.53
C GLY A 181 4.05 11.38 16.56
N GLU A 182 3.78 12.64 16.23
CA GLU A 182 3.90 13.78 17.15
C GLU A 182 2.63 13.97 18.00
N TRP A 183 2.42 13.08 18.98
CA TRP A 183 1.21 13.07 19.81
C TRP A 183 1.32 13.91 21.09
N ASP A 184 2.52 14.41 21.42
CA ASP A 184 2.77 15.24 22.60
C ASP A 184 2.60 16.75 22.32
N ALA A 185 2.33 17.15 21.07
CA ALA A 185 2.06 18.54 20.69
C ALA A 185 0.78 19.06 21.38
N ASP A 186 0.83 20.32 21.84
CA ASP A 186 -0.35 20.96 22.43
C ASP A 186 -1.37 21.36 21.36
N PRO A 187 -2.59 20.80 21.37
CA PRO A 187 -3.58 21.06 20.32
C PRO A 187 -4.15 22.49 20.36
N SER A 188 -4.08 23.18 21.51
CA SER A 188 -4.54 24.56 21.64
C SER A 188 -3.48 25.52 21.10
N GLU A 189 -2.22 25.31 21.45
CA GLU A 189 -1.08 26.04 20.91
C GLU A 189 -0.98 25.84 19.38
N LEU A 190 -1.09 24.60 18.90
CA LEU A 190 -1.12 24.28 17.47
C LEU A 190 -2.19 25.10 16.73
N SER A 191 -3.40 25.17 17.28
CA SER A 191 -4.50 25.95 16.71
C SER A 191 -4.23 27.45 16.72
N ALA A 192 -3.64 27.98 17.81
CA ALA A 192 -3.29 29.39 17.92
C ALA A 192 -2.21 29.80 16.91
N ILE A 193 -1.15 29.00 16.78
CA ILE A 193 -0.07 29.24 15.81
C ILE A 193 -0.63 29.18 14.38
N ALA A 194 -1.53 28.22 14.07
CA ALA A 194 -2.16 28.12 12.75
C ALA A 194 -2.95 29.39 12.40
N GLN A 195 -3.69 29.95 13.35
CA GLN A 195 -4.38 31.24 13.16
C GLN A 195 -3.39 32.38 12.91
N LEU A 196 -2.27 32.40 13.64
CA LEU A 196 -1.25 33.45 13.49
C LEU A 196 -0.62 33.40 12.08
N VAL A 197 -0.13 32.23 11.63
CA VAL A 197 0.54 32.08 10.31
C VAL A 197 -0.39 32.32 9.13
N THR A 198 -1.70 32.26 9.35
CA THR A 198 -2.70 32.53 8.31
C THR A 198 -3.16 33.99 8.26
N ARG A 199 -2.74 34.87 9.19
CA ARG A 199 -3.12 36.30 9.19
C ARG A 199 -2.34 37.13 8.16
N ASP A 200 -1.05 36.86 8.01
CA ASP A 200 -0.22 37.58 7.07
C ASP A 200 -0.55 37.17 5.63
N ARG A 201 -0.94 38.16 4.84
CA ARG A 201 -1.30 38.07 3.41
C ARG A 201 -0.35 38.88 2.52
N SER A 202 0.75 39.37 3.05
CA SER A 202 1.74 40.14 2.29
C SER A 202 2.33 39.29 1.13
N PRO A 203 2.87 39.89 0.10
CA PRO A 203 3.53 39.13 -0.97
C PRO A 203 4.66 38.25 -0.42
N PRO A 204 4.79 36.98 -0.87
CA PRO A 204 5.87 36.11 -0.43
C PRO A 204 7.22 36.59 -0.96
N THR A 205 8.29 36.37 -0.19
CA THR A 205 9.67 36.68 -0.58
C THR A 205 10.46 35.43 -1.01
N ILE A 206 9.97 34.23 -0.66
CA ILE A 206 10.61 32.96 -1.02
C ILE A 206 10.36 32.57 -2.49
N PRO A 207 11.31 31.90 -3.14
CA PRO A 207 11.14 31.45 -4.50
C PRO A 207 10.12 30.30 -4.60
N LYS A 208 9.51 30.15 -5.77
CA LYS A 208 8.71 28.99 -6.11
C LYS A 208 9.58 27.72 -6.21
N PRO A 209 9.01 26.51 -6.00
CA PRO A 209 9.73 25.27 -6.17
C PRO A 209 10.37 25.14 -7.57
N PHE A 210 11.45 24.36 -7.66
CA PHE A 210 12.25 24.18 -8.87
C PHE A 210 11.50 23.56 -10.07
N LEU A 211 10.27 23.05 -9.87
CA LEU A 211 9.49 22.38 -10.91
C LEU A 211 9.11 23.36 -12.03
N ARG A 212 9.50 23.06 -13.27
CA ARG A 212 9.23 23.90 -14.46
C ARG A 212 7.75 24.17 -14.70
N GLU A 213 6.88 23.24 -14.28
CA GLU A 213 5.44 23.32 -14.50
C GLU A 213 4.67 23.98 -13.36
N THR A 214 5.35 24.59 -12.37
CA THR A 214 4.70 25.16 -11.17
C THR A 214 3.60 26.15 -11.54
N ASP A 215 3.85 27.04 -12.51
CA ASP A 215 2.88 28.05 -12.95
C ASP A 215 1.67 27.45 -13.68
N ARG A 216 1.79 26.25 -14.25
CA ARG A 216 0.68 25.48 -14.83
C ARG A 216 -0.06 24.66 -13.79
N GLN A 217 0.65 24.23 -12.74
CA GLN A 217 0.11 23.38 -11.67
C GLN A 217 -0.77 24.18 -10.72
N PHE A 218 -0.50 25.47 -10.54
CA PHE A 218 -1.23 26.34 -9.60
C PHE A 218 -1.67 27.62 -10.30
N GLN A 219 -2.86 28.11 -9.98
CA GLN A 219 -3.31 29.44 -10.39
C GLN A 219 -2.45 30.50 -9.70
N PRO A 220 -2.17 31.66 -10.33
CA PRO A 220 -1.20 32.64 -9.81
C PRO A 220 -1.50 33.14 -8.39
N GLU A 221 -2.77 33.38 -8.07
CA GLU A 221 -3.22 33.81 -6.75
C GLU A 221 -3.06 32.72 -5.70
N ILE A 222 -3.33 31.46 -6.07
CA ILE A 222 -3.16 30.30 -5.18
C ILE A 222 -1.68 30.03 -4.92
N LEU A 223 -0.85 30.14 -5.97
CA LEU A 223 0.61 30.01 -5.84
C LEU A 223 1.18 31.03 -4.84
N ARG A 224 0.76 32.29 -4.94
CA ARG A 224 1.14 33.34 -3.99
C ARG A 224 0.73 33.01 -2.56
N SER A 225 -0.52 32.57 -2.37
CA SER A 225 -1.04 32.17 -1.05
C SER A 225 -0.29 31.00 -0.46
N LEU A 226 0.03 29.97 -1.26
CA LEU A 226 0.82 28.82 -0.81
C LEU A 226 2.26 29.22 -0.44
N LEU A 227 2.91 30.07 -1.23
CA LEU A 227 4.26 30.56 -0.94
C LEU A 227 4.27 31.39 0.36
N ARG A 228 3.29 32.28 0.56
CA ARG A 228 3.16 33.05 1.81
C ARG A 228 2.94 32.14 2.99
N LEU A 229 2.00 31.20 2.91
CA LEU A 229 1.73 30.26 3.98
C LEU A 229 2.97 29.40 4.30
N LYS A 230 3.68 28.93 3.28
CA LYS A 230 4.93 28.20 3.46
C LYS A 230 5.96 29.05 4.21
N GLU A 231 6.21 30.26 3.75
CA GLU A 231 7.18 31.18 4.35
C GLU A 231 6.87 31.41 5.84
N ASN A 232 5.62 31.67 6.17
CA ASN A 232 5.20 31.90 7.55
C ASN A 232 5.43 30.63 8.43
N ILE A 233 5.19 29.44 7.92
CA ILE A 233 5.40 28.18 8.65
C ILE A 233 6.90 27.87 8.78
N TRP A 234 7.70 28.04 7.73
CA TRP A 234 9.13 27.73 7.74
C TRP A 234 9.94 28.64 8.67
N ASN A 235 9.47 29.88 8.87
CA ASN A 235 10.09 30.87 9.77
C ASN A 235 9.79 30.61 11.27
N LEU A 236 8.91 29.66 11.61
CA LEU A 236 8.69 29.26 13.00
C LEU A 236 9.90 28.51 13.56
N GLU A 237 10.04 28.50 14.89
CA GLU A 237 11.00 27.64 15.57
C GLU A 237 10.68 26.15 15.36
N ASP A 238 11.71 25.30 15.37
CA ASP A 238 11.55 23.86 15.16
C ASP A 238 10.95 23.20 16.40
N THR A 239 9.68 22.90 16.34
CA THR A 239 8.86 22.31 17.41
C THR A 239 7.97 21.20 16.82
N PRO A 240 7.39 20.33 17.68
CA PRO A 240 6.35 19.39 17.23
C PRO A 240 5.18 20.09 16.53
N ASN A 241 4.75 21.27 17.00
CA ASN A 241 3.70 22.07 16.37
C ASN A 241 4.08 22.48 14.94
N LYS A 242 5.30 22.96 14.69
CA LYS A 242 5.78 23.28 13.33
C LYS A 242 5.74 22.05 12.42
N THR A 243 6.13 20.88 12.93
CA THR A 243 6.06 19.62 12.18
C THR A 243 4.62 19.29 11.75
N LEU A 244 3.65 19.44 12.64
CA LEU A 244 2.24 19.23 12.33
C LEU A 244 1.66 20.29 11.38
N LEU A 245 2.09 21.54 11.50
CA LEU A 245 1.72 22.60 10.54
C LEU A 245 2.28 22.30 9.14
N LYS A 246 3.54 21.83 9.05
CA LYS A 246 4.12 21.37 7.78
C LYS A 246 3.35 20.18 7.20
N LEU A 247 2.88 19.24 8.03
CA LEU A 247 2.04 18.12 7.59
C LEU A 247 0.70 18.61 7.01
N SER A 248 0.04 19.53 7.72
CA SER A 248 -1.21 20.14 7.22
C SER A 248 -0.96 20.88 5.90
N PHE A 249 0.13 21.64 5.78
CA PHE A 249 0.53 22.30 4.54
C PHE A 249 0.74 21.30 3.39
N ALA A 250 1.48 20.21 3.61
CA ALA A 250 1.67 19.17 2.60
C ALA A 250 0.35 18.56 2.13
N SER A 251 -0.61 18.37 3.04
CA SER A 251 -1.90 17.74 2.74
C SER A 251 -2.77 18.55 1.77
N ILE A 252 -2.59 19.86 1.71
CA ILE A 252 -3.42 20.74 0.88
C ILE A 252 -2.87 20.99 -0.52
N LEU A 253 -1.60 20.64 -0.80
CA LEU A 253 -0.93 20.99 -2.06
C LEU A 253 -1.69 20.50 -3.30
N ILE A 254 -2.08 19.23 -3.33
CA ILE A 254 -2.85 18.68 -4.46
C ILE A 254 -4.27 19.26 -4.49
N HIS A 255 -4.88 19.47 -3.34
CA HIS A 255 -6.23 20.04 -3.26
C HIS A 255 -6.28 21.50 -3.78
N SER A 256 -5.23 22.27 -3.56
CA SER A 256 -5.07 23.65 -4.02
C SER A 256 -4.54 23.77 -5.46
N SER A 257 -4.25 22.66 -6.15
CA SER A 257 -3.63 22.66 -7.49
C SER A 257 -4.60 22.28 -8.61
N ASN A 258 -4.18 22.48 -9.86
CA ASN A 258 -4.84 21.95 -11.06
C ASN A 258 -4.52 20.46 -11.30
N LEU A 259 -4.24 19.71 -10.23
CA LEU A 259 -3.83 18.33 -10.30
C LEU A 259 -4.77 17.42 -9.52
N LYS A 260 -4.80 16.14 -9.91
CA LYS A 260 -5.38 15.04 -9.14
C LYS A 260 -4.41 13.87 -9.08
N ARG A 261 -4.55 13.06 -8.04
CA ARG A 261 -3.81 11.82 -7.87
C ARG A 261 -4.80 10.66 -7.85
N ALA A 262 -5.01 10.00 -9.02
CA ALA A 262 -5.99 8.93 -9.14
C ALA A 262 -5.69 7.98 -10.34
N PRO A 263 -4.91 6.93 -10.21
CA PRO A 263 -3.90 6.65 -9.21
C PRO A 263 -2.63 7.49 -9.42
N CYS A 264 -2.36 7.92 -10.67
CA CYS A 264 -1.20 8.73 -11.02
C CYS A 264 -1.51 10.22 -10.97
N LEU A 265 -0.47 11.03 -10.78
CA LEU A 265 -0.56 12.48 -10.84
C LEU A 265 -0.92 12.92 -12.26
N GLY A 266 -2.00 13.64 -12.41
CA GLY A 266 -2.47 14.16 -13.69
C GLY A 266 -3.19 15.48 -13.55
N TYR A 267 -3.30 16.23 -14.66
CA TYR A 267 -4.03 17.49 -14.70
C TYR A 267 -5.55 17.25 -14.63
N THR A 268 -6.25 18.17 -13.98
CA THR A 268 -7.70 18.22 -13.88
C THR A 268 -8.18 19.66 -13.76
N LYS A 269 -9.37 19.95 -14.26
CA LYS A 269 -10.00 21.25 -14.03
C LYS A 269 -10.71 21.21 -12.67
N LYS A 270 -10.36 22.11 -11.78
CA LYS A 270 -11.07 22.34 -10.52
C LYS A 270 -11.77 23.70 -10.58
N LEU A 271 -12.99 23.75 -10.12
CA LEU A 271 -13.80 24.97 -10.04
C LEU A 271 -13.80 25.49 -8.60
N GLY A 272 -14.03 26.80 -8.43
CA GLY A 272 -14.20 27.42 -7.11
C GLY A 272 -12.91 27.59 -6.30
N LEU A 273 -11.72 27.37 -6.88
CA LEU A 273 -10.47 27.69 -6.22
C LEU A 273 -10.24 29.21 -6.21
N SER A 274 -9.75 29.76 -5.10
CA SER A 274 -9.43 31.17 -4.90
C SER A 274 -8.16 31.35 -4.08
N ALA A 275 -7.69 32.58 -3.93
CA ALA A 275 -6.55 32.91 -3.06
C ALA A 275 -6.75 32.48 -1.59
N GLU A 276 -7.99 32.38 -1.10
CA GLU A 276 -8.31 31.92 0.25
C GLU A 276 -8.30 30.40 0.41
N THR A 277 -8.42 29.66 -0.68
CA THR A 277 -8.51 28.18 -0.64
C THR A 277 -7.37 27.52 0.15
N PRO A 278 -6.07 27.88 -0.05
CA PRO A 278 -4.98 27.28 0.72
C PRO A 278 -5.11 27.51 2.22
N PHE A 279 -5.49 28.70 2.65
CA PHE A 279 -5.61 29.04 4.07
C PHE A 279 -6.79 28.30 4.73
N THR A 280 -7.94 28.25 4.05
CA THR A 280 -9.12 27.52 4.53
C THR A 280 -8.82 26.03 4.72
N LEU A 281 -8.30 25.37 3.68
CA LEU A 281 -7.95 23.96 3.73
C LEU A 281 -6.88 23.65 4.79
N PHE A 282 -5.90 24.56 4.94
CA PHE A 282 -4.85 24.43 5.96
C PHE A 282 -5.45 24.46 7.37
N LEU A 283 -6.31 25.44 7.67
CA LEU A 283 -6.94 25.55 8.99
C LEU A 283 -7.87 24.36 9.29
N GLU A 284 -8.59 23.86 8.29
CA GLU A 284 -9.39 22.65 8.41
C GLU A 284 -8.53 21.41 8.71
N GLY A 285 -7.36 21.31 8.04
CA GLY A 285 -6.37 20.26 8.31
C GLY A 285 -5.83 20.32 9.73
N VAL A 286 -5.44 21.52 10.18
CA VAL A 286 -4.94 21.75 11.55
C VAL A 286 -6.02 21.44 12.59
N ARG A 287 -7.27 21.90 12.38
CA ARG A 287 -8.38 21.58 13.29
C ARG A 287 -8.55 20.08 13.45
N ARG A 288 -8.54 19.33 12.33
CA ARG A 288 -8.63 17.86 12.33
C ARG A 288 -7.49 17.21 13.13
N ILE A 289 -6.27 17.70 12.97
CA ILE A 289 -5.11 17.23 13.74
C ILE A 289 -5.30 17.54 15.24
N ALA A 290 -5.70 18.75 15.59
CA ALA A 290 -5.91 19.17 16.98
C ALA A 290 -7.01 18.35 17.68
N ASP A 291 -8.11 18.05 16.98
CA ASP A 291 -9.21 17.24 17.52
C ASP A 291 -8.76 15.80 17.77
N ASP A 292 -8.00 15.23 16.84
CA ASP A 292 -7.43 13.88 17.01
C ASP A 292 -6.42 13.84 18.16
N LEU A 293 -5.57 14.88 18.31
CA LEU A 293 -4.62 14.99 19.42
C LEU A 293 -5.33 15.04 20.78
N ARG A 294 -6.42 15.79 20.92
CA ARG A 294 -7.22 15.82 22.16
C ARG A 294 -7.74 14.43 22.51
N THR A 295 -8.27 13.71 21.52
CA THR A 295 -8.76 12.33 21.70
C THR A 295 -7.63 11.39 22.13
N LEU A 296 -6.47 11.45 21.47
CA LEU A 296 -5.30 10.64 21.82
C LEU A 296 -4.79 10.97 23.24
N GLN A 297 -4.63 12.25 23.56
CA GLN A 297 -4.08 12.69 24.85
C GLN A 297 -4.99 12.36 26.02
N ALA A 298 -6.32 12.29 25.81
CA ALA A 298 -7.24 11.80 26.83
C ALA A 298 -6.97 10.32 27.20
N GLN A 299 -6.32 9.58 26.32
CA GLN A 299 -5.95 8.17 26.52
C GLN A 299 -4.43 8.00 26.77
N ARG A 300 -3.76 9.05 27.25
CA ARG A 300 -2.32 9.02 27.54
C ARG A 300 -1.99 7.88 28.51
N GLY A 301 -0.98 7.07 28.15
CA GLY A 301 -0.61 5.85 28.88
C GLY A 301 -1.16 4.56 28.28
N SER A 302 -2.11 4.64 27.34
CA SER A 302 -2.61 3.49 26.60
C SER A 302 -1.73 3.12 25.43
N TRP A 303 -1.15 4.11 24.74
CA TRP A 303 -0.31 3.89 23.57
C TRP A 303 1.12 3.44 23.89
N GLY A 304 1.81 2.93 22.89
CA GLY A 304 3.19 2.49 22.93
C GLY A 304 4.20 3.65 22.87
N PRO A 305 5.49 3.30 22.88
CA PRO A 305 6.57 4.27 22.72
C PRO A 305 6.48 5.05 21.41
N ARG A 306 7.16 6.21 21.36
CA ARG A 306 7.28 6.98 20.10
C ARG A 306 7.78 6.08 18.99
N ILE A 307 7.19 6.24 17.78
CA ILE A 307 7.59 5.50 16.60
C ILE A 307 8.98 5.92 16.11
N ASP A 308 9.71 5.00 15.48
CA ASP A 308 10.97 5.30 14.80
C ASP A 308 10.75 5.20 13.30
N ILE A 309 11.05 6.29 12.59
CA ILE A 309 10.92 6.34 11.13
C ILE A 309 12.30 6.64 10.52
N PHE A 310 12.72 5.78 9.61
CA PHE A 310 14.01 5.89 8.93
C PHE A 310 13.81 6.18 7.45
N VAL A 311 14.53 7.20 6.95
CA VAL A 311 14.60 7.50 5.51
C VAL A 311 15.73 6.66 4.93
N GLY A 312 15.41 5.76 4.01
CA GLY A 312 16.43 4.95 3.35
C GLY A 312 15.89 3.63 2.79
N SER A 313 16.81 2.87 2.24
CA SER A 313 16.50 1.55 1.67
C SER A 313 16.48 0.48 2.74
N SER A 314 15.37 -0.21 2.90
CA SER A 314 15.24 -1.38 3.77
C SER A 314 16.10 -2.57 3.34
N ALA A 315 16.63 -2.55 2.10
CA ALA A 315 17.65 -3.49 1.67
C ALA A 315 19.05 -3.22 2.28
N LYS A 316 19.29 -2.01 2.76
CA LYS A 316 20.59 -1.55 3.30
C LYS A 316 20.57 -1.24 4.78
N LEU A 317 19.41 -0.83 5.30
CA LEU A 317 19.24 -0.45 6.70
C LEU A 317 18.98 -1.72 7.53
N LEU A 318 19.95 -2.05 8.41
CA LEU A 318 19.88 -3.24 9.24
C LEU A 318 19.27 -2.88 10.61
N LEU A 319 18.23 -3.60 11.00
CA LEU A 319 17.71 -3.62 12.36
C LEU A 319 18.52 -4.62 13.20
N PRO A 320 18.59 -4.45 14.54
CA PRO A 320 19.27 -5.41 15.40
C PRO A 320 18.69 -6.83 15.27
N GLU A 321 19.55 -7.82 15.43
CA GLU A 321 19.16 -9.23 15.33
C GLU A 321 18.11 -9.63 16.37
N ALA A 322 17.10 -10.39 15.94
CA ALA A 322 16.08 -10.99 16.80
C ALA A 322 15.39 -9.99 17.76
N THR A 323 15.14 -8.76 17.31
CA THR A 323 14.45 -7.72 18.10
C THR A 323 12.99 -7.51 17.68
N VAL A 324 12.62 -7.91 16.48
CA VAL A 324 11.30 -7.67 15.89
C VAL A 324 10.37 -8.85 16.15
N ASP A 325 9.16 -8.59 16.61
CA ASP A 325 8.13 -9.61 16.84
C ASP A 325 7.31 -9.87 15.58
N LEU A 326 6.98 -8.81 14.85
CA LEU A 326 6.11 -8.86 13.67
C LEU A 326 6.58 -7.85 12.63
N ALA A 327 6.67 -8.29 11.37
CA ALA A 327 6.82 -7.40 10.23
C ALA A 327 5.56 -7.44 9.38
N ILE A 328 5.04 -6.27 8.98
CA ILE A 328 3.86 -6.14 8.12
C ILE A 328 4.20 -5.16 7.01
N THR A 329 3.98 -5.51 5.75
CA THR A 329 4.30 -4.62 4.65
C THR A 329 3.47 -4.85 3.39
N SER A 330 3.47 -3.84 2.53
CA SER A 330 3.07 -3.95 1.13
C SER A 330 4.18 -3.34 0.28
N PRO A 331 5.11 -4.15 -0.27
CA PRO A 331 6.18 -3.65 -1.11
C PRO A 331 5.61 -3.01 -2.39
N PRO A 332 6.35 -2.12 -3.07
CA PRO A 332 5.95 -1.66 -4.40
C PRO A 332 5.66 -2.85 -5.31
N TYR A 333 4.59 -2.81 -6.12
CA TYR A 333 4.27 -3.91 -7.02
C TYR A 333 5.09 -3.83 -8.31
N VAL A 334 5.36 -4.97 -8.93
CA VAL A 334 6.21 -5.08 -10.14
C VAL A 334 5.71 -4.23 -11.33
N ASN A 335 4.40 -3.98 -11.40
CA ASN A 335 3.77 -3.06 -12.36
C ASN A 335 3.19 -1.85 -11.61
N GLY A 336 3.90 -1.41 -10.58
CA GLY A 336 3.49 -0.33 -9.70
C GLY A 336 3.63 1.04 -10.34
N MET A 337 3.18 2.02 -9.58
CA MET A 337 3.25 3.43 -9.91
C MET A 337 4.69 3.95 -9.73
N ASP A 338 5.08 4.92 -10.54
CA ASP A 338 6.27 5.72 -10.26
C ASP A 338 5.98 6.67 -9.09
N TYR A 339 6.33 6.23 -7.89
CA TYR A 339 6.07 6.99 -6.67
C TYR A 339 6.74 8.35 -6.67
N VAL A 340 7.99 8.44 -7.15
CA VAL A 340 8.73 9.71 -7.19
C VAL A 340 8.01 10.74 -8.07
N MET A 341 7.58 10.33 -9.25
CA MET A 341 6.84 11.23 -10.15
C MET A 341 5.43 11.55 -9.65
N ASN A 342 4.82 10.62 -8.92
CA ASN A 342 3.49 10.83 -8.34
C ASN A 342 3.50 11.80 -7.16
N TYR A 343 4.59 11.85 -6.41
CA TYR A 343 4.78 12.72 -5.25
C TYR A 343 5.78 13.87 -5.48
N LYS A 344 6.16 14.16 -6.77
CA LYS A 344 7.13 15.21 -7.10
C LYS A 344 6.74 16.61 -6.59
N ILE A 345 5.44 16.90 -6.50
CA ILE A 345 4.92 18.15 -5.96
C ILE A 345 5.26 18.25 -4.48
N ASP A 346 4.88 17.22 -3.73
CA ASP A 346 5.12 17.17 -2.29
C ASP A 346 6.63 17.21 -1.98
N LEU A 347 7.44 16.44 -2.74
CA LEU A 347 8.91 16.43 -2.59
C LEU A 347 9.53 17.81 -2.79
N ALA A 348 9.08 18.56 -3.81
CA ALA A 348 9.63 19.87 -4.13
C ALA A 348 9.13 20.97 -3.16
N TRP A 349 7.82 20.97 -2.85
CA TRP A 349 7.24 21.95 -1.93
C TRP A 349 7.72 21.81 -0.49
N MET A 350 7.93 20.57 -0.04
CA MET A 350 8.43 20.26 1.30
C MET A 350 9.97 20.28 1.40
N GLU A 351 10.65 20.70 0.33
CA GLU A 351 12.13 20.79 0.26
C GLU A 351 12.85 19.47 0.54
N CYS A 352 12.15 18.34 0.30
CA CYS A 352 12.77 17.03 0.37
C CYS A 352 13.78 16.80 -0.75
N ILE A 353 13.54 17.43 -1.91
CA ILE A 353 14.37 17.41 -3.13
C ILE A 353 14.36 18.82 -3.71
N ASP A 354 15.52 19.28 -4.19
CA ASP A 354 15.78 20.64 -4.68
C ASP A 354 15.99 20.75 -6.19
N SER A 355 16.07 19.60 -6.88
CA SER A 355 16.44 19.57 -8.30
C SER A 355 15.90 18.38 -9.05
N TYR A 356 15.83 18.47 -10.38
CA TYR A 356 15.52 17.34 -11.25
C TYR A 356 16.57 16.22 -11.17
N LYS A 357 17.84 16.57 -10.88
CA LYS A 357 18.90 15.59 -10.65
C LYS A 357 18.61 14.79 -9.36
N GLY A 358 18.17 15.47 -8.30
CA GLY A 358 17.73 14.84 -7.05
C GLY A 358 16.56 13.88 -7.26
N LEU A 359 15.53 14.31 -8.04
CA LEU A 359 14.41 13.42 -8.40
C LEU A 359 14.88 12.19 -9.18
N ALA A 360 15.78 12.36 -10.14
CA ALA A 360 16.32 11.23 -10.93
C ALA A 360 17.14 10.28 -10.05
N HIS A 361 17.94 10.79 -9.13
CA HIS A 361 18.70 9.99 -8.18
C HIS A 361 17.79 9.19 -7.23
N LEU A 362 16.80 9.85 -6.63
CA LEU A 362 15.83 9.16 -5.77
C LEU A 362 15.11 8.04 -6.53
N ARG A 363 14.68 8.33 -7.77
CA ARG A 363 14.00 7.36 -8.63
C ARG A 363 14.88 6.15 -8.98
N ALA A 364 16.18 6.36 -9.20
CA ALA A 364 17.13 5.28 -9.46
C ALA A 364 17.42 4.44 -8.21
N SER A 365 17.18 4.98 -7.02
CA SER A 365 17.40 4.30 -5.74
C SER A 365 16.17 3.50 -5.26
N MET A 366 15.00 3.65 -5.92
CA MET A 366 13.80 2.89 -5.59
C MET A 366 13.90 1.43 -6.07
N VAL A 367 13.09 0.55 -5.51
CA VAL A 367 12.87 -0.79 -6.07
C VAL A 367 12.50 -0.68 -7.55
N ALA A 368 13.08 -1.53 -8.38
CA ALA A 368 12.96 -1.45 -9.83
C ALA A 368 11.50 -1.42 -10.30
N CYS A 369 11.20 -0.53 -11.23
CA CYS A 369 9.90 -0.41 -11.91
C CYS A 369 10.14 -0.03 -13.39
N ASP A 370 9.07 0.11 -14.17
CA ASP A 370 9.12 0.45 -15.61
C ASP A 370 10.03 1.64 -15.97
N ASN A 371 10.32 2.49 -15.01
CA ASN A 371 10.90 3.81 -15.22
C ASN A 371 12.39 3.91 -14.82
N ILE A 372 13.05 2.79 -14.48
CA ILE A 372 14.50 2.80 -14.20
C ILE A 372 15.30 3.06 -15.49
N PRO A 373 16.52 3.64 -15.40
CA PRO A 373 17.41 3.79 -16.55
C PRO A 373 17.69 2.45 -17.25
N ARG A 374 17.83 2.48 -18.58
CA ARG A 374 18.09 1.26 -19.38
C ARG A 374 19.39 0.57 -18.98
N SER A 375 20.45 1.33 -18.73
CA SER A 375 21.73 0.80 -18.25
C SER A 375 21.56 0.00 -16.95
N THR A 376 20.76 0.50 -16.02
CA THR A 376 20.52 -0.17 -14.72
C THR A 376 19.91 -1.57 -14.86
N ALA A 377 19.06 -1.79 -15.86
CA ALA A 377 18.46 -3.10 -16.10
C ALA A 377 19.42 -4.02 -16.91
N ALA A 378 20.15 -3.45 -17.87
CA ALA A 378 21.06 -4.20 -18.75
C ALA A 378 22.29 -4.75 -18.01
N ASP A 379 22.83 -3.95 -17.08
CA ASP A 379 24.05 -4.29 -16.34
C ASP A 379 23.77 -5.10 -15.06
N HIS A 380 22.49 -5.38 -14.76
CA HIS A 380 22.12 -6.09 -13.56
C HIS A 380 22.40 -7.59 -13.66
N LEU A 381 23.21 -8.09 -12.74
CA LEU A 381 23.47 -9.52 -12.56
C LEU A 381 22.63 -10.04 -11.37
N PRO A 382 21.56 -10.80 -11.63
CA PRO A 382 20.69 -11.29 -10.57
C PRO A 382 21.43 -12.18 -9.56
N SER A 383 21.04 -12.14 -8.30
CA SER A 383 21.52 -13.00 -7.22
C SER A 383 21.28 -14.48 -7.53
N LYS A 384 21.98 -15.37 -6.83
CA LYS A 384 21.79 -16.83 -6.96
C LYS A 384 20.34 -17.22 -6.70
N THR A 385 19.71 -16.66 -5.67
CA THR A 385 18.33 -16.90 -5.28
C THR A 385 17.35 -16.64 -6.43
N VAL A 386 17.48 -15.48 -7.09
CA VAL A 386 16.62 -15.10 -8.21
C VAL A 386 16.91 -15.93 -9.46
N ARG A 387 18.19 -16.19 -9.76
CA ARG A 387 18.57 -17.02 -10.93
C ARG A 387 18.10 -18.47 -10.83
N SER A 388 17.94 -19.01 -9.62
CA SER A 388 17.45 -20.38 -9.42
C SER A 388 15.93 -20.51 -9.54
N ASP A 389 15.16 -19.39 -9.49
CA ASP A 389 13.71 -19.46 -9.59
C ASP A 389 13.22 -19.64 -11.05
N LYS A 390 12.79 -20.87 -11.36
CA LYS A 390 12.31 -21.25 -12.71
C LYS A 390 11.03 -20.52 -13.14
N TRP A 391 10.22 -20.04 -12.21
CA TRP A 391 9.03 -19.29 -12.55
C TRP A 391 9.39 -17.90 -13.05
N LEU A 392 10.28 -17.24 -12.33
CA LEU A 392 10.75 -15.91 -12.71
C LEU A 392 11.51 -15.94 -14.04
N GLU A 393 12.36 -16.94 -14.25
CA GLU A 393 13.02 -17.17 -15.54
C GLU A 393 12.00 -17.34 -16.68
N SER A 394 10.97 -18.19 -16.47
CA SER A 394 9.92 -18.43 -17.46
C SER A 394 9.09 -17.20 -17.76
N VAL A 395 8.75 -16.42 -16.74
CA VAL A 395 8.00 -15.16 -16.85
C VAL A 395 8.80 -14.14 -17.63
N SER A 396 10.06 -13.90 -17.25
CA SER A 396 10.97 -12.97 -17.93
C SER A 396 11.10 -13.29 -19.42
N ARG A 397 11.42 -14.53 -19.76
CA ARG A 397 11.50 -14.99 -21.17
C ARG A 397 10.18 -14.81 -21.93
N SER A 398 9.04 -15.03 -21.27
CA SER A 398 7.72 -14.87 -21.91
C SER A 398 7.41 -13.40 -22.19
N ILE A 399 7.77 -12.49 -21.28
CA ILE A 399 7.64 -11.04 -21.48
C ILE A 399 8.45 -10.60 -22.69
N ASP A 400 9.75 -10.94 -22.73
CA ASP A 400 10.65 -10.54 -23.81
C ASP A 400 10.21 -11.11 -25.16
N ARG A 401 9.77 -12.37 -25.19
CA ARG A 401 9.21 -13.00 -26.40
C ARG A 401 7.97 -12.26 -26.87
N ASN A 402 7.01 -11.98 -25.97
CA ASN A 402 5.75 -11.31 -26.34
C ASN A 402 6.00 -9.89 -26.85
N ILE A 403 6.94 -9.15 -26.26
CA ILE A 403 7.32 -7.82 -26.73
C ILE A 403 7.87 -7.88 -28.16
N ARG A 404 8.76 -8.84 -28.45
CA ARG A 404 9.38 -9.01 -29.77
C ARG A 404 8.39 -9.48 -30.84
N THR A 405 7.48 -10.41 -30.48
CA THR A 405 6.61 -11.07 -31.48
C THR A 405 5.27 -10.37 -31.70
N LYS A 406 4.69 -9.77 -30.65
CA LYS A 406 3.34 -9.17 -30.70
C LYS A 406 3.38 -7.64 -30.73
N GLY A 407 4.55 -7.05 -30.54
CA GLY A 407 4.69 -5.62 -30.30
C GLY A 407 4.13 -5.19 -28.95
N SER A 408 4.69 -4.15 -28.38
CA SER A 408 4.19 -3.55 -27.13
C SER A 408 4.69 -2.10 -27.04
N TYR A 409 3.92 -1.23 -26.39
CA TYR A 409 4.40 0.08 -25.99
C TYR A 409 5.43 0.01 -24.84
N ARG A 410 5.59 -1.17 -24.25
CA ARG A 410 6.54 -1.43 -23.18
C ARG A 410 7.96 -1.52 -23.71
N ARG A 411 8.92 -1.21 -22.86
CA ARG A 411 10.36 -1.30 -23.14
C ARG A 411 10.76 -2.75 -23.47
N GLY A 412 11.73 -2.92 -24.36
CA GLY A 412 12.23 -4.23 -24.75
C GLY A 412 12.95 -5.02 -23.66
N ASP A 413 13.39 -4.34 -22.59
CA ASP A 413 14.13 -4.90 -21.43
C ASP A 413 13.22 -5.18 -20.21
N MET A 414 11.91 -5.28 -20.41
CA MET A 414 10.95 -5.52 -19.32
C MET A 414 11.16 -6.82 -18.56
N GLY A 415 11.63 -7.87 -19.21
CA GLY A 415 11.97 -9.12 -18.54
C GLY A 415 13.12 -8.94 -17.52
N ALA A 416 14.15 -8.18 -17.91
CA ALA A 416 15.24 -7.83 -17.00
C ALA A 416 14.78 -6.93 -15.85
N ILE A 417 13.88 -5.97 -16.11
CA ILE A 417 13.30 -5.09 -15.07
C ILE A 417 12.52 -5.93 -14.05
N VAL A 418 11.68 -6.86 -14.50
CA VAL A 418 10.93 -7.77 -13.61
C VAL A 418 11.87 -8.64 -12.78
N THR A 419 12.94 -9.15 -13.38
CA THR A 419 13.97 -9.93 -12.66
C THR A 419 14.65 -9.07 -11.60
N LYS A 420 15.07 -7.84 -11.96
CA LYS A 420 15.69 -6.90 -11.02
C LYS A 420 14.73 -6.51 -9.88
N TYR A 421 13.45 -6.30 -10.16
CA TYR A 421 12.44 -6.00 -9.14
C TYR A 421 12.45 -7.05 -8.03
N PHE A 422 12.40 -8.32 -8.38
CA PHE A 422 12.43 -9.38 -7.37
C PHE A 422 13.79 -9.48 -6.67
N ASP A 423 14.86 -9.21 -7.39
CA ASP A 423 16.20 -9.23 -6.81
C ASP A 423 16.43 -8.09 -5.81
N ASP A 424 15.87 -6.92 -6.06
CA ASP A 424 15.87 -5.78 -5.11
C ASP A 424 15.12 -6.09 -3.81
N LEU A 425 14.16 -7.03 -3.83
CA LEU A 425 13.38 -7.44 -2.65
C LEU A 425 14.10 -8.52 -1.80
N VAL A 426 15.01 -9.29 -2.39
CA VAL A 426 15.71 -10.36 -1.64
C VAL A 426 16.49 -9.82 -0.43
N PRO A 427 17.31 -8.75 -0.54
CA PRO A 427 17.99 -8.18 0.63
C PRO A 427 17.02 -7.67 1.72
N VAL A 428 15.84 -7.16 1.31
CA VAL A 428 14.81 -6.76 2.29
C VAL A 428 14.30 -7.98 3.06
N MET A 429 14.01 -9.09 2.35
CA MET A 429 13.61 -10.34 3.00
C MET A 429 14.69 -10.85 3.97
N GLN A 430 15.96 -10.79 3.58
CA GLN A 430 17.10 -11.18 4.41
C GLN A 430 17.22 -10.33 5.66
N ASN A 431 17.09 -8.99 5.54
CA ASN A 431 17.16 -8.06 6.67
C ASN A 431 15.99 -8.27 7.64
N ILE A 432 14.79 -8.49 7.13
CA ILE A 432 13.63 -8.80 7.98
C ILE A 432 13.77 -10.17 8.63
N TYR A 433 14.27 -11.17 7.91
CA TYR A 433 14.55 -12.49 8.49
C TYR A 433 15.56 -12.38 9.65
N TYR A 434 16.63 -11.62 9.46
CA TYR A 434 17.62 -11.38 10.49
C TYR A 434 17.04 -10.69 11.73
N ALA A 435 16.26 -9.63 11.51
CA ALA A 435 15.68 -8.82 12.58
C ALA A 435 14.56 -9.53 13.36
N LEU A 436 13.82 -10.42 12.71
CA LEU A 436 12.74 -11.17 13.36
C LEU A 436 13.27 -12.12 14.44
N LYS A 437 12.56 -12.17 15.56
CA LYS A 437 12.73 -13.21 16.57
C LYS A 437 12.41 -14.59 15.99
N PRO A 438 13.02 -15.69 16.51
CA PRO A 438 12.54 -17.03 16.19
C PRO A 438 11.03 -17.15 16.40
N GLY A 439 10.31 -17.75 15.46
CA GLY A 439 8.85 -17.83 15.47
C GLY A 439 8.11 -16.54 15.11
N GLY A 440 8.80 -15.42 14.90
CA GLY A 440 8.21 -14.16 14.41
C GLY A 440 7.66 -14.28 12.99
N ARG A 441 6.73 -13.39 12.61
CA ARG A 441 6.06 -13.42 11.31
C ARG A 441 6.39 -12.19 10.47
N PHE A 442 6.47 -12.44 9.16
CA PHE A 442 6.50 -11.41 8.14
C PHE A 442 5.24 -11.54 7.28
N VAL A 443 4.30 -10.61 7.45
CA VAL A 443 3.01 -10.57 6.75
C VAL A 443 3.12 -9.61 5.59
N VAL A 444 2.96 -10.12 4.38
CA VAL A 444 3.19 -9.37 3.13
C VAL A 444 1.93 -9.31 2.31
N VAL A 445 1.45 -8.10 2.04
CA VAL A 445 0.39 -7.84 1.07
C VAL A 445 1.04 -7.55 -0.27
N ASN A 446 0.89 -8.43 -1.24
CA ASN A 446 1.45 -8.26 -2.58
C ASN A 446 0.44 -8.68 -3.65
N GLY A 447 0.65 -8.23 -4.87
CA GLY A 447 -0.25 -8.49 -5.99
C GLY A 447 0.43 -9.12 -7.18
N ASP A 448 -0.39 -9.80 -7.97
CA ASP A 448 0.00 -10.24 -9.29
C ASP A 448 -0.09 -9.10 -10.33
N SER A 449 0.48 -9.33 -11.49
CA SER A 449 0.55 -8.35 -12.56
C SER A 449 0.38 -8.98 -13.94
N LEU A 450 0.06 -8.14 -14.92
CA LEU A 450 0.06 -8.49 -16.33
C LEU A 450 0.97 -7.52 -17.08
N ILE A 451 2.04 -8.04 -17.70
CA ILE A 451 2.99 -7.24 -18.47
C ILE A 451 3.16 -7.86 -19.85
N ALA A 452 2.94 -7.08 -20.90
CA ALA A 452 3.04 -7.53 -22.30
C ALA A 452 2.28 -8.86 -22.57
N GLY A 453 1.08 -9.00 -21.98
CA GLY A 453 0.27 -10.22 -22.11
C GLY A 453 0.79 -11.43 -21.30
N THR A 454 1.83 -11.27 -20.50
CA THR A 454 2.34 -12.31 -19.60
C THR A 454 1.81 -12.06 -18.18
N TYR A 455 1.20 -13.08 -17.59
CA TYR A 455 0.79 -13.07 -16.20
C TYR A 455 1.99 -13.32 -15.28
N ILE A 456 2.14 -12.49 -14.27
CA ILE A 456 3.20 -12.54 -13.27
C ILE A 456 2.55 -12.80 -11.91
N PRO A 457 2.73 -14.00 -11.33
CA PRO A 457 2.24 -14.31 -9.98
C PRO A 457 3.17 -13.69 -8.93
N GLY A 458 3.14 -12.34 -8.82
CA GLY A 458 4.11 -11.57 -8.05
C GLY A 458 4.08 -11.90 -6.56
N ASP A 459 2.89 -12.14 -6.03
CA ASP A 459 2.63 -12.59 -4.67
C ASP A 459 3.26 -13.97 -4.37
N MET A 460 3.10 -14.93 -5.26
CA MET A 460 3.64 -16.28 -5.11
C MET A 460 5.14 -16.34 -5.35
N ILE A 461 5.68 -15.58 -6.32
CA ILE A 461 7.14 -15.49 -6.54
C ILE A 461 7.79 -14.91 -5.29
N PHE A 462 7.20 -13.85 -4.69
CA PHE A 462 7.70 -13.30 -3.43
C PHE A 462 7.78 -14.36 -2.34
N ALA A 463 6.71 -15.13 -2.11
CA ALA A 463 6.67 -16.18 -1.09
C ALA A 463 7.71 -17.29 -1.35
N ARG A 464 7.96 -17.65 -2.62
CA ARG A 464 8.99 -18.61 -3.01
C ARG A 464 10.41 -18.09 -2.72
N LEU A 465 10.71 -16.85 -3.09
CA LEU A 465 12.01 -16.24 -2.81
C LEU A 465 12.23 -16.09 -1.29
N ALA A 466 11.20 -15.74 -0.54
CA ALA A 466 11.27 -15.70 0.92
C ALA A 466 11.55 -17.08 1.52
N SER A 467 10.98 -18.16 0.96
CA SER A 467 11.29 -19.52 1.37
C SER A 467 12.76 -19.89 1.12
N GLU A 468 13.35 -19.45 0.01
CA GLU A 468 14.80 -19.62 -0.26
C GLU A 468 15.69 -18.81 0.71
N VAL A 469 15.18 -17.71 1.28
CA VAL A 469 15.85 -16.96 2.37
C VAL A 469 15.82 -17.71 3.70
N GLY A 470 14.86 -18.61 3.89
CA GLY A 470 14.71 -19.43 5.10
C GLY A 470 13.34 -19.29 5.80
N PHE A 471 12.43 -18.50 5.28
CA PHE A 471 11.07 -18.43 5.81
C PHE A 471 10.27 -19.69 5.50
N GLU A 472 9.41 -20.09 6.44
CA GLU A 472 8.32 -21.01 6.19
C GLU A 472 7.08 -20.25 5.73
N VAL A 473 6.45 -20.67 4.65
CA VAL A 473 5.17 -20.10 4.20
C VAL A 473 4.06 -20.69 5.06
N GLU A 474 3.58 -19.95 6.05
CA GLU A 474 2.59 -20.41 7.04
C GLU A 474 1.16 -20.37 6.47
N SER A 475 0.80 -19.29 5.77
CA SER A 475 -0.48 -19.17 5.06
C SER A 475 -0.37 -18.30 3.81
N PHE A 476 -1.34 -18.49 2.92
CA PHE A 476 -1.49 -17.69 1.70
C PHE A 476 -2.97 -17.47 1.42
N GLU A 477 -3.40 -16.21 1.43
CA GLU A 477 -4.80 -15.82 1.32
C GLU A 477 -5.00 -14.76 0.24
N VAL A 478 -6.00 -14.95 -0.61
CA VAL A 478 -6.44 -13.92 -1.57
C VAL A 478 -7.31 -12.92 -0.81
N ALA A 479 -6.88 -11.67 -0.74
CA ALA A 479 -7.57 -10.62 0.00
C ALA A 479 -8.54 -9.83 -0.86
N ARG A 480 -8.19 -9.58 -2.12
CA ARG A 480 -9.10 -8.95 -3.09
C ARG A 480 -8.69 -9.22 -4.54
N THR A 481 -9.60 -8.86 -5.44
CA THR A 481 -9.32 -8.83 -6.87
C THR A 481 -9.47 -7.42 -7.42
N ARG A 482 -8.66 -7.06 -8.42
CA ARG A 482 -8.68 -5.78 -9.12
C ARG A 482 -8.60 -5.97 -10.63
N ARG A 483 -9.16 -5.05 -11.40
CA ARG A 483 -9.01 -5.08 -12.85
C ARG A 483 -7.59 -4.72 -13.27
N SER A 484 -7.07 -5.44 -14.27
CA SER A 484 -5.80 -5.07 -14.89
C SER A 484 -5.93 -3.73 -15.64
N GLY A 485 -4.97 -2.83 -15.44
CA GLY A 485 -4.90 -1.59 -16.22
C GLY A 485 -4.57 -1.81 -17.71
N GLN A 486 -3.97 -2.95 -18.07
CA GLN A 486 -3.61 -3.27 -19.47
C GLN A 486 -4.74 -3.99 -20.21
N ARG A 487 -5.48 -4.82 -19.51
CA ARG A 487 -6.64 -5.55 -20.05
C ARG A 487 -7.79 -5.45 -19.07
N ARG A 488 -8.79 -4.65 -19.39
CA ARG A 488 -9.95 -4.41 -18.50
C ARG A 488 -10.79 -5.66 -18.22
N ASP A 489 -10.70 -6.66 -19.09
CA ASP A 489 -11.32 -7.96 -18.97
C ASP A 489 -10.53 -8.95 -18.09
N PHE A 490 -9.28 -8.59 -17.69
CA PHE A 490 -8.43 -9.43 -16.86
C PHE A 490 -8.43 -8.97 -15.41
N MET A 491 -8.74 -9.89 -14.49
CA MET A 491 -8.69 -9.63 -13.05
C MET A 491 -7.36 -10.11 -12.48
N LEU A 492 -6.74 -9.24 -11.74
CA LEU A 492 -5.56 -9.47 -10.93
C LEU A 492 -5.98 -9.60 -9.47
N ARG A 493 -5.25 -10.34 -8.70
CA ARG A 493 -5.48 -10.48 -7.25
C ARG A 493 -4.44 -9.75 -6.43
N GLU A 494 -4.77 -9.46 -5.20
CA GLU A 494 -3.86 -9.11 -4.13
C GLU A 494 -4.01 -10.14 -3.03
N SER A 495 -2.87 -10.68 -2.58
CA SER A 495 -2.82 -11.77 -1.62
C SER A 495 -2.00 -11.36 -0.40
N ILE A 496 -2.31 -12.00 0.72
CA ILE A 496 -1.56 -11.92 1.97
C ILE A 496 -0.76 -13.22 2.11
N ALA A 497 0.55 -13.11 2.11
CA ALA A 497 1.44 -14.20 2.46
C ALA A 497 1.93 -14.01 3.90
N THR A 498 1.71 -14.98 4.75
CA THR A 498 2.30 -15.03 6.08
C THR A 498 3.51 -15.95 6.07
N LEU A 499 4.65 -15.37 6.36
CA LEU A 499 5.96 -15.99 6.35
C LEU A 499 6.48 -16.08 7.79
N ARG A 500 6.84 -17.26 8.26
CA ARG A 500 7.31 -17.48 9.62
C ARG A 500 8.82 -17.72 9.65
N LYS A 501 9.55 -17.04 10.54
CA LYS A 501 10.92 -17.43 10.85
C LYS A 501 10.88 -18.71 11.70
N PRO A 502 11.57 -19.80 11.32
CA PRO A 502 11.60 -21.03 12.13
C PRO A 502 12.03 -20.80 13.58
N GLY A 503 11.54 -21.64 14.46
CA GLY A 503 11.87 -21.62 15.89
C GLY A 503 10.67 -21.29 16.79
N PRO A 504 10.83 -21.49 18.10
CA PRO A 504 9.79 -21.19 19.06
C PRO A 504 9.60 -19.69 19.23
N TYR A 505 8.36 -19.21 19.06
CA TYR A 505 8.02 -17.81 19.34
C TYR A 505 7.92 -17.58 20.84
N VAL A 506 8.66 -16.61 21.36
CA VAL A 506 8.55 -16.12 22.73
C VAL A 506 7.78 -14.78 22.70
N PRO A 507 6.50 -14.76 23.10
CA PRO A 507 5.72 -13.53 23.10
C PRO A 507 6.31 -12.51 24.08
N PRO A 508 6.11 -11.21 23.85
CA PRO A 508 6.56 -10.17 24.76
C PRO A 508 5.97 -10.35 26.16
N LYS A 509 6.76 -10.13 27.19
CA LYS A 509 6.47 -10.50 28.62
C LYS A 509 5.20 -9.86 29.24
N ARG A 510 4.51 -8.93 28.56
CA ARG A 510 3.32 -8.25 29.08
C ARG A 510 2.31 -7.97 27.97
N ILE A 511 1.46 -8.93 27.64
CA ILE A 511 0.21 -8.65 26.93
C ILE A 511 -0.90 -8.60 28.01
N ARG A 512 -1.11 -7.42 28.62
CA ARG A 512 -2.34 -7.14 29.36
C ARG A 512 -3.19 -6.25 28.49
N ALA A 513 -4.34 -6.74 28.07
CA ALA A 513 -5.36 -6.10 27.24
C ALA A 513 -4.82 -5.42 25.96
N PHE A 514 -5.33 -5.84 24.80
CA PHE A 514 -5.16 -5.10 23.55
C PHE A 514 -6.10 -3.90 23.57
N HIS A 515 -5.56 -2.71 23.31
CA HIS A 515 -6.37 -1.59 22.90
C HIS A 515 -6.90 -1.87 21.49
N THR A 516 -8.14 -1.50 21.24
CA THR A 516 -8.75 -1.58 19.92
C THR A 516 -8.60 -0.23 19.23
N LEU A 517 -8.76 -0.17 17.92
CA LEU A 517 -8.74 1.12 17.21
C LEU A 517 -9.96 1.97 17.55
N GLU A 518 -11.05 1.33 17.98
CA GLU A 518 -12.28 1.98 18.44
C GLU A 518 -12.04 2.81 19.71
N ASP A 519 -11.05 2.44 20.55
CA ASP A 519 -10.66 3.20 21.74
C ASP A 519 -10.11 4.60 21.38
N PHE A 520 -9.70 4.82 20.12
CA PHE A 520 -9.16 6.07 19.60
C PHE A 520 -10.10 6.82 18.67
N GLU A 521 -11.33 6.32 18.44
CA GLU A 521 -12.32 7.01 17.64
C GLU A 521 -13.09 8.01 18.52
N PRO A 522 -13.34 9.25 18.04
CA PRO A 522 -14.18 10.19 18.78
C PRO A 522 -15.60 9.61 18.92
N PRO A 523 -16.29 9.88 20.03
CA PRO A 523 -17.70 9.52 20.15
C PRO A 523 -18.49 10.14 19.00
N ASN A 524 -19.41 9.41 18.40
CA ASN A 524 -20.26 9.84 17.29
C ASN A 524 -21.04 11.11 17.62
#